data_1604d0c32015607014e29481fa78e0ca
#
_entry.id   1604d0c32015607014e29481fa78e0ca
#
_cell.length_a   1.000
_cell.length_b   1.000
_cell.length_c   1.000
_cell.angle_alpha   90.00
_cell.angle_beta   90.00
_cell.angle_gamma   90.00
#
_symmetry.space_group_name_H-M   'P 1'
#
loop_
_entity.id
_entity.type
_entity.pdbx_description
1 polymer ?
#
loop_
_entity_poly.entity_id
_entity_poly.type
_entity_poly.pdbx_seq_one_letter_code
_entity_poly.pdbx_strand_id
1 'polypeptide(L)'
;MSASQPLANLADMVRDRAKARGNALAYEFEGRQTSFAAFDIKTNRVANALKASGVKPGERIAYLGKNSDFYFELLMGAMKANVVMAPVNWRLAGPEVAFIVADCKAPVLFTGPEFITQVRNLKDQLPSLRSVITTEGGAPEWQDFVAWRDAASSDDPRVPINPKDIAIQLYTSGTTGKPKGAMLSHANFLNLVQSGNEAEKPDWNKWSTDDVSLVAMPIFHIGGSVWGVMGLYHGAKGVIAREFDPTKVLDFFEQSGITKLFMVPAAMQFVVRQPRARQVDFSRLKYMLYGASPIPAALLKECIEVFKCGFVQMYGMTETTGTIVALPPEDHVEGLDRMRSAGKALPGIELAILDADGKRLPPGEVGEIATRSGSNMVGYWNLPEATAKTLDGDGWLRTGDAGYMDSDGYLYIHDRIKDMIISGGENIYPAEVESAICDHPDVAEAAVIGIPDDKWGEAVKAIVVMKPGKTATSSDIINFTRERIAGFKTPKSVDFLEALPRNPSGKILRRNLRDPYWAGKDRQVN
;
A
#
# COMPACT_ATOMS: atom_id res chain seq x y z
N MET A 1 25.74 21.84 -5.12
CA MET A 1 25.85 20.46 -5.65
C MET A 1 25.34 20.49 -7.08
N SER A 2 26.11 20.01 -8.04
CA SER A 2 25.67 19.92 -9.45
C SER A 2 24.37 19.10 -9.49
N ALA A 3 23.34 19.60 -10.14
CA ALA A 3 22.12 18.86 -10.38
C ALA A 3 22.50 17.57 -11.10
N SER A 4 22.38 16.43 -10.44
CA SER A 4 22.59 15.12 -11.07
C SER A 4 21.57 14.99 -12.19
N GLN A 5 21.98 14.48 -13.35
CA GLN A 5 21.03 14.19 -14.42
C GLN A 5 19.93 13.26 -13.90
N PRO A 6 18.67 13.45 -14.35
CA PRO A 6 17.58 12.57 -13.98
C PRO A 6 17.95 11.12 -14.27
N LEU A 7 17.66 10.22 -13.31
CA LEU A 7 17.91 8.80 -13.49
C LEU A 7 17.00 8.24 -14.58
N ALA A 8 17.55 7.39 -15.45
CA ALA A 8 16.80 6.76 -16.52
C ALA A 8 16.00 5.52 -16.04
N ASN A 9 16.52 4.82 -15.03
CA ASN A 9 15.90 3.61 -14.48
C ASN A 9 16.31 3.39 -13.02
N LEU A 10 15.63 2.48 -12.32
CA LEU A 10 15.89 2.20 -10.91
C LEU A 10 17.21 1.44 -10.67
N ALA A 11 17.75 0.72 -11.65
CA ALA A 11 19.05 0.09 -11.52
C ALA A 11 20.17 1.14 -11.45
N ASP A 12 20.05 2.24 -12.20
CA ASP A 12 21.00 3.35 -12.14
C ASP A 12 20.96 4.07 -10.79
N MET A 13 19.81 4.08 -10.12
CA MET A 13 19.68 4.59 -8.76
C MET A 13 20.62 3.89 -7.78
N VAL A 14 20.68 2.55 -7.82
CA VAL A 14 21.58 1.78 -6.94
C VAL A 14 23.03 2.11 -7.19
N ARG A 15 23.44 2.17 -8.48
CA ARG A 15 24.78 2.54 -8.91
C ARG A 15 25.19 3.93 -8.43
N ASP A 16 24.30 4.89 -8.61
CA ASP A 16 24.53 6.28 -8.23
C ASP A 16 24.67 6.44 -6.70
N ARG A 17 23.80 5.78 -5.94
CA ARG A 17 23.90 5.80 -4.48
C ARG A 17 25.16 5.13 -3.96
N ALA A 18 25.58 3.99 -4.54
CA ALA A 18 26.83 3.33 -4.20
C ALA A 18 28.05 4.23 -4.47
N LYS A 19 28.07 4.95 -5.60
CA LYS A 19 29.11 5.91 -5.94
C LYS A 19 29.12 7.12 -4.99
N ALA A 20 27.95 7.68 -4.69
CA ALA A 20 27.83 8.90 -3.90
C ALA A 20 28.02 8.67 -2.39
N ARG A 21 27.63 7.49 -1.88
CA ARG A 21 27.51 7.19 -0.45
C ARG A 21 27.98 5.79 -0.07
N GLY A 22 28.94 5.22 -0.74
CA GLY A 22 29.34 3.81 -0.63
C GLY A 22 29.48 3.27 0.79
N ASN A 23 30.07 4.04 1.71
CA ASN A 23 30.28 3.63 3.11
C ASN A 23 29.07 3.84 4.02
N ALA A 24 28.06 4.61 3.62
CA ALA A 24 26.87 4.81 4.42
C ALA A 24 25.97 3.56 4.38
N LEU A 25 25.18 3.35 5.42
CA LEU A 25 24.23 2.22 5.48
C LEU A 25 23.05 2.47 4.55
N ALA A 26 22.78 1.49 3.70
CA ALA A 26 21.56 1.42 2.88
C ALA A 26 20.43 0.77 3.69
N TYR A 27 20.70 -0.39 4.30
CA TYR A 27 19.72 -1.12 5.09
C TYR A 27 20.28 -1.71 6.37
N GLU A 28 19.38 -1.82 7.36
CA GLU A 28 19.57 -2.55 8.62
C GLU A 28 18.40 -3.50 8.84
N PHE A 29 18.66 -4.77 9.11
CA PHE A 29 17.66 -5.80 9.35
C PHE A 29 18.19 -6.85 10.32
N GLU A 30 17.57 -6.98 11.50
CA GLU A 30 17.89 -8.01 12.51
C GLU A 30 19.40 -8.17 12.75
N GLY A 31 20.08 -7.06 12.98
CA GLY A 31 21.53 -7.02 13.22
C GLY A 31 22.41 -7.08 11.96
N ARG A 32 21.87 -7.39 10.80
CA ARG A 32 22.59 -7.29 9.54
C ARG A 32 22.59 -5.84 9.05
N GLN A 33 23.77 -5.34 8.72
CA GLN A 33 23.96 -4.00 8.17
C GLN A 33 24.58 -4.10 6.79
N THR A 34 24.01 -3.38 5.82
CA THR A 34 24.49 -3.37 4.44
C THR A 34 24.73 -1.92 4.00
N SER A 35 25.98 -1.59 3.63
CA SER A 35 26.32 -0.27 3.07
C SER A 35 25.83 -0.16 1.62
N PHE A 36 25.74 1.07 1.08
CA PHE A 36 25.36 1.28 -0.32
C PHE A 36 26.33 0.58 -1.29
N ALA A 37 27.63 0.58 -1.03
CA ALA A 37 28.60 -0.15 -1.88
C ALA A 37 28.41 -1.66 -1.80
N ALA A 38 28.21 -2.21 -0.59
CA ALA A 38 27.92 -3.64 -0.44
C ALA A 38 26.59 -4.02 -1.07
N PHE A 39 25.58 -3.17 -0.98
CA PHE A 39 24.27 -3.37 -1.60
C PHE A 39 24.37 -3.41 -3.13
N ASP A 40 25.15 -2.52 -3.74
CA ASP A 40 25.41 -2.52 -5.19
C ASP A 40 26.06 -3.83 -5.65
N ILE A 41 27.11 -4.28 -4.95
CA ILE A 41 27.79 -5.56 -5.22
C ILE A 41 26.82 -6.73 -5.10
N LYS A 42 26.03 -6.81 -4.02
CA LYS A 42 25.06 -7.88 -3.81
C LYS A 42 23.98 -7.90 -4.90
N THR A 43 23.49 -6.75 -5.32
CA THR A 43 22.50 -6.65 -6.39
C THR A 43 23.08 -6.99 -7.78
N ASN A 44 24.37 -6.74 -8.03
CA ASN A 44 25.07 -7.22 -9.22
C ASN A 44 25.12 -8.75 -9.21
N ARG A 45 25.50 -9.37 -8.09
CA ARG A 45 25.52 -10.83 -7.94
C ARG A 45 24.14 -11.44 -8.15
N VAL A 46 23.08 -10.84 -7.58
CA VAL A 46 21.68 -11.29 -7.82
C VAL A 46 21.35 -11.24 -9.31
N ALA A 47 21.68 -10.15 -10.00
CA ALA A 47 21.41 -10.02 -11.43
C ALA A 47 22.15 -11.08 -12.27
N ASN A 48 23.41 -11.34 -11.96
CA ASN A 48 24.21 -12.37 -12.63
C ASN A 48 23.72 -13.78 -12.29
N ALA A 49 23.29 -14.03 -11.05
CA ALA A 49 22.72 -15.31 -10.62
C ALA A 49 21.38 -15.60 -11.31
N LEU A 50 20.50 -14.60 -11.47
CA LEU A 50 19.27 -14.74 -12.26
C LEU A 50 19.56 -15.12 -13.71
N LYS A 51 20.51 -14.44 -14.33
CA LYS A 51 20.97 -14.76 -15.69
C LYS A 51 21.52 -16.20 -15.77
N ALA A 52 22.36 -16.61 -14.82
CA ALA A 52 22.90 -17.97 -14.75
C ALA A 52 21.81 -19.03 -14.52
N SER A 53 20.74 -18.68 -13.79
CA SER A 53 19.54 -19.51 -13.62
C SER A 53 18.62 -19.54 -14.86
N GLY A 54 19.03 -18.91 -15.97
CA GLY A 54 18.30 -18.88 -17.22
C GLY A 54 17.05 -18.00 -17.22
N VAL A 55 16.94 -17.05 -16.27
CA VAL A 55 15.86 -16.04 -16.26
C VAL A 55 16.20 -14.97 -17.28
N LYS A 56 15.24 -14.67 -18.16
CA LYS A 56 15.42 -13.71 -19.26
C LYS A 56 14.88 -12.33 -18.89
N PRO A 57 15.39 -11.24 -19.51
CA PRO A 57 14.77 -9.93 -19.40
C PRO A 57 13.26 -9.97 -19.69
N GLY A 58 12.47 -9.28 -18.87
CA GLY A 58 11.00 -9.25 -18.96
C GLY A 58 10.27 -10.45 -18.33
N GLU A 59 10.97 -11.55 -17.99
CA GLU A 59 10.35 -12.64 -17.22
C GLU A 59 10.12 -12.20 -15.76
N ARG A 60 9.25 -12.93 -15.06
CA ARG A 60 8.91 -12.66 -13.65
C ARG A 60 9.62 -13.64 -12.75
N ILE A 61 10.02 -13.17 -11.57
CA ILE A 61 10.38 -14.02 -10.43
C ILE A 61 9.40 -13.76 -9.30
N ALA A 62 9.09 -14.79 -8.52
CA ALA A 62 8.19 -14.65 -7.39
C ALA A 62 8.94 -14.63 -6.06
N TYR A 63 8.43 -13.87 -5.09
CA TYR A 63 8.93 -13.84 -3.72
C TYR A 63 7.80 -14.10 -2.73
N LEU A 64 7.89 -15.18 -1.96
CA LEU A 64 6.96 -15.54 -0.88
C LEU A 64 7.72 -15.49 0.46
N GLY A 65 7.68 -14.36 1.13
CA GLY A 65 8.41 -14.15 2.37
C GLY A 65 7.95 -12.91 3.11
N LYS A 66 8.35 -12.81 4.37
CA LYS A 66 8.19 -11.60 5.17
C LYS A 66 9.15 -10.51 4.70
N ASN A 67 9.05 -9.31 5.28
CA ASN A 67 10.00 -8.24 4.97
C ASN A 67 11.42 -8.66 5.33
N SER A 68 12.39 -8.33 4.48
CA SER A 68 13.80 -8.70 4.65
C SER A 68 14.69 -7.79 3.81
N ASP A 69 15.94 -7.63 4.20
CA ASP A 69 16.99 -7.02 3.38
C ASP A 69 17.23 -7.83 2.10
N PHE A 70 17.10 -9.15 2.14
CA PHE A 70 17.19 -10.01 0.96
C PHE A 70 16.12 -9.72 -0.08
N TYR A 71 14.90 -9.30 0.35
CA TYR A 71 13.88 -8.85 -0.58
C TYR A 71 14.37 -7.65 -1.41
N PHE A 72 14.99 -6.65 -0.78
CA PHE A 72 15.47 -5.46 -1.48
C PHE A 72 16.71 -5.77 -2.32
N GLU A 73 17.60 -6.66 -1.87
CA GLU A 73 18.70 -7.17 -2.70
C GLU A 73 18.14 -7.85 -3.96
N LEU A 74 17.13 -8.70 -3.82
CA LEU A 74 16.49 -9.41 -4.91
C LEU A 74 15.74 -8.45 -5.83
N LEU A 75 14.95 -7.51 -5.28
CA LEU A 75 14.20 -6.52 -6.05
C LEU A 75 15.14 -5.68 -6.95
N MET A 76 16.19 -5.10 -6.37
CA MET A 76 17.11 -4.25 -7.11
C MET A 76 18.00 -5.05 -8.04
N GLY A 77 18.38 -6.27 -7.67
CA GLY A 77 19.11 -7.17 -8.55
C GLY A 77 18.28 -7.65 -9.74
N ALA A 78 17.01 -7.95 -9.54
CA ALA A 78 16.07 -8.25 -10.62
C ALA A 78 15.95 -7.06 -11.59
N MET A 79 15.83 -5.85 -11.06
CA MET A 79 15.81 -4.63 -11.88
C MET A 79 17.11 -4.45 -12.69
N LYS A 80 18.29 -4.77 -12.11
CA LYS A 80 19.58 -4.76 -12.86
C LYS A 80 19.65 -5.80 -13.96
N ALA A 81 18.93 -6.92 -13.81
CA ALA A 81 18.79 -7.96 -14.83
C ALA A 81 17.66 -7.68 -15.83
N ASN A 82 16.93 -6.58 -15.69
CA ASN A 82 15.69 -6.28 -16.40
C ASN A 82 14.61 -7.39 -16.22
N VAL A 83 14.52 -7.96 -15.02
CA VAL A 83 13.59 -9.02 -14.61
C VAL A 83 12.54 -8.42 -13.67
N VAL A 84 11.29 -8.84 -13.82
CA VAL A 84 10.16 -8.32 -13.06
C VAL A 84 10.03 -9.05 -11.73
N MET A 85 9.95 -8.33 -10.63
CA MET A 85 9.66 -8.89 -9.31
C MET A 85 8.15 -9.01 -9.09
N ALA A 86 7.69 -10.19 -8.69
CA ALA A 86 6.30 -10.43 -8.27
C ALA A 86 6.27 -10.87 -6.79
N PRO A 87 6.17 -9.94 -5.84
CA PRO A 87 6.03 -10.29 -4.44
C PRO A 87 4.63 -10.85 -4.16
N VAL A 88 4.59 -11.99 -3.46
CA VAL A 88 3.37 -12.72 -3.13
C VAL A 88 2.97 -12.41 -1.70
N ASN A 89 1.71 -12.10 -1.48
CA ASN A 89 1.18 -11.91 -0.14
C ASN A 89 1.23 -13.25 0.63
N TRP A 90 2.13 -13.34 1.60
CA TRP A 90 2.37 -14.54 2.39
C TRP A 90 1.24 -14.92 3.37
N ARG A 91 0.24 -14.03 3.53
CA ARG A 91 -0.95 -14.29 4.37
C ARG A 91 -2.07 -15.00 3.60
N LEU A 92 -1.90 -15.19 2.29
CA LEU A 92 -2.87 -15.87 1.44
C LEU A 92 -2.85 -17.38 1.67
N ALA A 93 -3.99 -18.01 1.42
CA ALA A 93 -4.10 -19.47 1.42
C ALA A 93 -3.31 -20.10 0.26
N GLY A 94 -2.92 -21.36 0.42
CA GLY A 94 -2.13 -22.08 -0.58
C GLY A 94 -2.64 -21.95 -2.02
N PRO A 95 -3.94 -22.19 -2.31
CA PRO A 95 -4.48 -22.04 -3.68
C PRO A 95 -4.35 -20.63 -4.25
N GLU A 96 -4.44 -19.59 -3.42
CA GLU A 96 -4.27 -18.19 -3.86
C GLU A 96 -2.81 -17.89 -4.18
N VAL A 97 -1.87 -18.41 -3.36
CA VAL A 97 -0.42 -18.33 -3.63
C VAL A 97 -0.11 -19.04 -4.95
N ALA A 98 -0.63 -20.27 -5.14
CA ALA A 98 -0.44 -21.02 -6.36
C ALA A 98 -0.97 -20.28 -7.60
N PHE A 99 -2.14 -19.68 -7.48
CA PHE A 99 -2.71 -18.85 -8.55
C PHE A 99 -1.74 -17.72 -8.96
N ILE A 100 -1.23 -16.94 -8.00
CA ILE A 100 -0.36 -15.79 -8.30
C ILE A 100 0.95 -16.25 -8.96
N VAL A 101 1.60 -17.29 -8.44
CA VAL A 101 2.87 -17.80 -8.98
C VAL A 101 2.69 -18.39 -10.36
N ALA A 102 1.57 -19.09 -10.60
CA ALA A 102 1.23 -19.63 -11.92
C ALA A 102 0.86 -18.53 -12.93
N ASP A 103 0.07 -17.54 -12.52
CA ASP A 103 -0.37 -16.43 -13.37
C ASP A 103 0.82 -15.57 -13.84
N CYS A 104 1.74 -15.24 -12.93
CA CYS A 104 2.95 -14.49 -13.31
C CYS A 104 3.98 -15.35 -14.05
N LYS A 105 3.76 -16.66 -14.20
CA LYS A 105 4.64 -17.62 -14.89
C LYS A 105 6.08 -17.60 -14.39
N ALA A 106 6.27 -17.42 -13.08
CA ALA A 106 7.59 -17.31 -12.48
C ALA A 106 8.40 -18.61 -12.66
N PRO A 107 9.59 -18.60 -13.28
CA PRO A 107 10.47 -19.76 -13.35
C PRO A 107 11.25 -20.00 -12.06
N VAL A 108 11.39 -18.97 -11.22
CA VAL A 108 12.09 -19.04 -9.92
C VAL A 108 11.20 -18.44 -8.85
N LEU A 109 11.03 -19.18 -7.74
CA LEU A 109 10.36 -18.74 -6.54
C LEU A 109 11.39 -18.61 -5.40
N PHE A 110 11.49 -17.44 -4.83
CA PHE A 110 12.24 -17.20 -3.59
C PHE A 110 11.29 -17.31 -2.41
N THR A 111 11.66 -18.09 -1.39
CA THR A 111 10.75 -18.32 -0.25
C THR A 111 11.45 -18.14 1.08
N GLY A 112 10.77 -17.49 2.03
CA GLY A 112 11.18 -17.43 3.43
C GLY A 112 11.04 -18.79 4.12
N PRO A 113 11.75 -19.02 5.22
CA PRO A 113 11.76 -20.30 5.94
C PRO A 113 10.37 -20.70 6.45
N GLU A 114 9.53 -19.74 6.80
CA GLU A 114 8.18 -19.97 7.33
C GLU A 114 7.22 -20.59 6.29
N PHE A 115 7.53 -20.44 4.98
CA PHE A 115 6.65 -20.87 3.88
C PHE A 115 7.15 -22.12 3.14
N ILE A 116 8.24 -22.72 3.57
CA ILE A 116 8.84 -23.92 2.95
C ILE A 116 7.83 -25.06 2.79
N THR A 117 7.10 -25.38 3.85
CA THR A 117 6.06 -26.44 3.81
C THR A 117 4.94 -26.10 2.85
N GLN A 118 4.49 -24.85 2.80
CA GLN A 118 3.48 -24.41 1.85
C GLN A 118 3.97 -24.59 0.41
N VAL A 119 5.20 -24.14 0.11
CA VAL A 119 5.78 -24.27 -1.24
C VAL A 119 5.97 -25.73 -1.65
N ARG A 120 6.40 -26.63 -0.74
CA ARG A 120 6.48 -28.08 -1.02
C ARG A 120 5.14 -28.64 -1.49
N ASN A 121 4.05 -28.25 -0.86
CA ASN A 121 2.71 -28.73 -1.18
C ASN A 121 2.14 -28.12 -2.48
N LEU A 122 2.71 -27.02 -2.95
CA LEU A 122 2.21 -26.30 -4.13
C LEU A 122 3.06 -26.49 -5.39
N LYS A 123 4.35 -26.85 -5.26
CA LYS A 123 5.30 -26.84 -6.38
C LYS A 123 4.85 -27.64 -7.60
N ASP A 124 4.17 -28.78 -7.39
CA ASP A 124 3.69 -29.64 -8.47
C ASP A 124 2.49 -29.05 -9.23
N GLN A 125 1.87 -28.00 -8.68
CA GLN A 125 0.79 -27.22 -9.30
C GLN A 125 1.32 -26.00 -10.08
N LEU A 126 2.66 -25.79 -10.11
CA LEU A 126 3.32 -24.61 -10.68
C LEU A 126 4.13 -24.98 -11.92
N PRO A 127 3.48 -25.12 -13.10
CA PRO A 127 4.13 -25.69 -14.30
C PRO A 127 5.29 -24.85 -14.84
N SER A 128 5.32 -23.54 -14.54
CA SER A 128 6.42 -22.65 -14.95
C SER A 128 7.61 -22.69 -14.02
N LEU A 129 7.46 -23.23 -12.80
CA LEU A 129 8.46 -23.19 -11.77
C LEU A 129 9.58 -24.21 -12.04
N ARG A 130 10.79 -23.71 -12.24
CA ARG A 130 12.00 -24.54 -12.48
C ARG A 130 12.85 -24.72 -11.23
N SER A 131 12.88 -23.70 -10.36
CA SER A 131 13.66 -23.75 -9.12
C SER A 131 13.01 -22.97 -7.98
N VAL A 132 13.29 -23.42 -6.77
CA VAL A 132 12.96 -22.72 -5.52
C VAL A 132 14.27 -22.40 -4.81
N ILE A 133 14.36 -21.17 -4.25
CA ILE A 133 15.52 -20.70 -3.50
C ILE A 133 15.02 -20.22 -2.14
N THR A 134 15.65 -20.67 -1.06
CA THR A 134 15.30 -20.27 0.31
C THR A 134 16.12 -19.05 0.73
N THR A 135 15.48 -18.05 1.31
CA THR A 135 16.17 -16.80 1.66
C THR A 135 16.97 -16.85 2.96
N GLU A 136 16.66 -17.78 3.86
CA GLU A 136 17.33 -17.91 5.17
C GLU A 136 17.56 -19.38 5.53
N GLY A 137 17.83 -20.23 4.54
CA GLY A 137 18.06 -21.66 4.73
C GLY A 137 16.79 -22.47 5.00
N GLY A 138 16.96 -23.64 5.62
CA GLY A 138 15.84 -24.45 6.13
C GLY A 138 15.28 -25.54 5.21
N ALA A 139 15.75 -25.69 3.96
CA ALA A 139 15.33 -26.73 3.03
C ALA A 139 16.54 -27.32 2.30
N PRO A 140 17.01 -28.51 2.68
CA PRO A 140 18.21 -29.12 2.08
C PRO A 140 18.04 -29.47 0.60
N GLU A 141 16.82 -29.60 0.12
CA GLU A 141 16.49 -29.87 -1.28
C GLU A 141 16.52 -28.63 -2.18
N TRP A 142 16.59 -27.44 -1.60
CA TRP A 142 16.62 -26.18 -2.33
C TRP A 142 17.88 -25.38 -1.99
N GLN A 143 18.33 -24.60 -2.94
CA GLN A 143 19.50 -23.76 -2.78
C GLN A 143 19.22 -22.58 -1.82
N ASP A 144 20.18 -22.30 -0.94
CA ASP A 144 20.15 -21.10 -0.09
C ASP A 144 20.46 -19.83 -0.90
N PHE A 145 19.77 -18.76 -0.63
CA PHE A 145 19.88 -17.48 -1.35
C PHE A 145 21.29 -16.88 -1.29
N VAL A 146 21.93 -16.92 -0.13
CA VAL A 146 23.27 -16.34 0.03
C VAL A 146 24.28 -17.14 -0.80
N ALA A 147 24.22 -18.47 -0.73
CA ALA A 147 25.06 -19.35 -1.52
C ALA A 147 24.81 -19.18 -3.03
N TRP A 148 23.54 -19.10 -3.46
CA TRP A 148 23.14 -18.87 -4.84
C TRP A 148 23.63 -17.53 -5.38
N ARG A 149 23.44 -16.46 -4.59
CA ARG A 149 23.86 -15.10 -4.93
C ARG A 149 25.38 -15.01 -5.01
N ASP A 150 26.11 -15.50 -4.00
CA ASP A 150 27.54 -15.28 -3.84
C ASP A 150 28.39 -16.14 -4.76
N ALA A 151 27.83 -17.19 -5.35
CA ALA A 151 28.47 -17.96 -6.44
C ALA A 151 28.56 -17.18 -7.76
N ALA A 152 27.77 -16.11 -7.93
CA ALA A 152 27.75 -15.33 -9.17
C ALA A 152 28.76 -14.17 -9.14
N SER A 153 29.16 -13.67 -10.33
CA SER A 153 30.05 -12.51 -10.48
C SER A 153 29.47 -11.28 -9.81
N SER A 154 30.36 -10.51 -9.19
CA SER A 154 30.05 -9.17 -8.63
C SER A 154 30.11 -8.05 -9.66
N ASP A 155 30.53 -8.32 -10.88
CA ASP A 155 30.58 -7.33 -11.94
C ASP A 155 29.18 -6.84 -12.31
N ASP A 156 29.06 -5.55 -12.59
CA ASP A 156 27.79 -4.97 -13.02
C ASP A 156 27.41 -5.51 -14.41
N PRO A 157 26.27 -6.22 -14.56
CA PRO A 157 25.89 -6.87 -15.81
C PRO A 157 25.52 -5.90 -16.93
N ARG A 158 25.25 -4.63 -16.61
CA ARG A 158 24.89 -3.56 -17.58
C ARG A 158 23.85 -3.98 -18.61
N VAL A 159 22.84 -4.73 -18.17
CA VAL A 159 21.71 -5.10 -19.04
C VAL A 159 21.01 -3.83 -19.51
N PRO A 160 20.72 -3.68 -20.82
CA PRO A 160 19.91 -2.57 -21.32
C PRO A 160 18.51 -2.57 -20.69
N ILE A 161 18.08 -1.42 -20.19
CA ILE A 161 16.78 -1.22 -19.53
C ILE A 161 16.11 0.00 -20.14
N ASN A 162 14.92 -0.21 -20.71
CA ASN A 162 14.06 0.90 -21.11
C ASN A 162 13.29 1.40 -19.88
N PRO A 163 13.13 2.71 -19.67
CA PRO A 163 12.33 3.23 -18.56
C PRO A 163 10.90 2.69 -18.52
N LYS A 164 10.35 2.28 -19.65
CA LYS A 164 9.01 1.68 -19.74
C LYS A 164 8.98 0.16 -19.45
N ASP A 165 10.14 -0.49 -19.29
CA ASP A 165 10.18 -1.89 -18.90
C ASP A 165 9.57 -2.06 -17.50
N ILE A 166 8.90 -3.19 -17.28
CA ILE A 166 8.22 -3.47 -16.01
C ILE A 166 9.27 -3.83 -14.95
N ALA A 167 9.23 -3.13 -13.83
CA ALA A 167 10.12 -3.33 -12.69
C ALA A 167 9.52 -4.27 -11.63
N ILE A 168 8.23 -4.10 -11.36
CA ILE A 168 7.50 -4.89 -10.35
C ILE A 168 6.07 -5.16 -10.82
N GLN A 169 5.53 -6.33 -10.44
CA GLN A 169 4.13 -6.69 -10.67
C GLN A 169 3.48 -7.00 -9.32
N LEU A 170 2.57 -6.13 -8.89
CA LEU A 170 1.89 -6.25 -7.60
C LEU A 170 0.47 -6.77 -7.79
N TYR A 171 0.11 -7.80 -7.04
CA TYR A 171 -1.23 -8.37 -7.12
C TYR A 171 -2.19 -7.66 -6.18
N THR A 172 -3.27 -7.11 -6.74
CA THR A 172 -4.34 -6.45 -6.02
C THR A 172 -5.57 -7.36 -5.94
N SER A 173 -6.34 -7.24 -4.84
CA SER A 173 -7.61 -7.94 -4.71
C SER A 173 -8.62 -7.35 -5.69
N GLY A 174 -8.84 -8.04 -6.81
CA GLY A 174 -9.82 -7.63 -7.82
C GLY A 174 -11.26 -7.67 -7.30
N THR A 175 -12.12 -6.85 -7.92
CA THR A 175 -13.58 -6.87 -7.68
C THR A 175 -14.24 -8.17 -8.11
N THR A 176 -13.61 -8.94 -9.00
CA THR A 176 -14.06 -10.21 -9.57
C THR A 176 -13.66 -11.46 -8.78
N GLY A 177 -13.01 -11.29 -7.63
CA GLY A 177 -12.59 -12.39 -6.73
C GLY A 177 -11.20 -12.97 -7.01
N LYS A 178 -10.64 -12.81 -8.21
CA LYS A 178 -9.25 -13.21 -8.51
C LYS A 178 -8.30 -12.01 -8.45
N PRO A 179 -7.11 -12.15 -7.86
CA PRO A 179 -6.11 -11.09 -7.85
C PRO A 179 -5.70 -10.68 -9.28
N LYS A 180 -5.45 -9.38 -9.48
CA LYS A 180 -4.94 -8.82 -10.75
C LYS A 180 -3.51 -8.32 -10.55
N GLY A 181 -2.60 -8.70 -11.43
CA GLY A 181 -1.21 -8.25 -11.41
C GLY A 181 -1.05 -6.87 -12.05
N ALA A 182 -1.00 -5.80 -11.27
CA ALA A 182 -0.71 -4.45 -11.76
C ALA A 182 0.77 -4.34 -12.12
N MET A 183 1.05 -3.96 -13.36
CA MET A 183 2.42 -3.83 -13.90
C MET A 183 2.94 -2.41 -13.75
N LEU A 184 4.00 -2.23 -12.97
CA LEU A 184 4.63 -0.94 -12.71
C LEU A 184 6.02 -0.91 -13.35
N SER A 185 6.27 0.09 -14.20
CA SER A 185 7.53 0.27 -14.90
C SER A 185 8.54 1.06 -14.06
N HIS A 186 9.81 1.05 -14.49
CA HIS A 186 10.85 1.93 -13.92
C HIS A 186 10.42 3.41 -13.98
N ALA A 187 9.81 3.83 -15.10
CA ALA A 187 9.34 5.21 -15.28
C ALA A 187 8.24 5.57 -14.28
N ASN A 188 7.31 4.66 -13.96
CA ASN A 188 6.25 4.95 -13.00
C ASN A 188 6.82 5.32 -11.62
N PHE A 189 7.82 4.58 -11.14
CA PHE A 189 8.52 4.90 -9.89
C PHE A 189 9.29 6.21 -9.96
N LEU A 190 10.03 6.42 -11.06
CA LEU A 190 10.83 7.64 -11.22
C LEU A 190 9.94 8.88 -11.33
N ASN A 191 8.80 8.78 -12.01
CA ASN A 191 7.83 9.88 -12.02
C ASN A 191 7.35 10.24 -10.61
N LEU A 192 7.08 9.25 -9.76
CA LEU A 192 6.66 9.51 -8.38
C LEU A 192 7.71 10.30 -7.59
N VAL A 193 9.00 9.99 -7.74
CA VAL A 193 10.08 10.60 -6.93
C VAL A 193 10.71 11.83 -7.59
N GLN A 194 10.69 11.93 -8.93
CA GLN A 194 11.34 13.00 -9.69
C GLN A 194 10.38 14.12 -10.11
N SER A 195 9.06 13.96 -9.90
CA SER A 195 8.09 14.99 -10.26
C SER A 195 8.25 16.25 -9.42
N GLY A 196 8.13 17.40 -10.08
CA GLY A 196 8.25 18.72 -9.47
C GLY A 196 9.71 19.16 -9.28
N ASN A 197 9.85 20.45 -8.95
CA ASN A 197 11.14 21.04 -8.63
C ASN A 197 11.50 20.71 -7.17
N GLU A 198 12.67 20.06 -6.94
CA GLU A 198 13.11 19.66 -5.60
C GLU A 198 13.17 20.85 -4.62
N ALA A 199 13.54 22.03 -5.10
CA ALA A 199 13.59 23.24 -4.27
C ALA A 199 12.21 23.71 -3.78
N GLU A 200 11.17 23.41 -4.54
CA GLU A 200 9.77 23.82 -4.27
C GLU A 200 8.97 22.76 -3.51
N LYS A 201 9.52 21.54 -3.36
CA LYS A 201 8.86 20.51 -2.56
C LYS A 201 8.67 20.99 -1.13
N PRO A 202 7.52 20.73 -0.50
CA PRO A 202 7.32 20.99 0.93
C PRO A 202 8.26 20.13 1.78
N ASP A 203 8.59 20.61 2.97
CA ASP A 203 9.60 19.95 3.82
C ASP A 203 9.27 18.51 4.17
N TRP A 204 8.00 18.15 4.31
CA TRP A 204 7.58 16.78 4.55
C TRP A 204 7.91 15.84 3.38
N ASN A 205 7.97 16.37 2.14
CA ASN A 205 8.30 15.61 0.92
C ASN A 205 9.80 15.65 0.56
N LYS A 206 10.58 16.48 1.23
CA LYS A 206 12.04 16.48 1.10
C LYS A 206 12.65 15.38 1.94
N TRP A 207 13.70 14.78 1.40
CA TRP A 207 14.49 13.77 2.10
C TRP A 207 15.92 14.26 2.29
N SER A 208 16.48 13.91 3.43
CA SER A 208 17.89 14.11 3.75
C SER A 208 18.62 12.77 3.72
N THR A 209 19.89 12.81 3.40
CA THR A 209 20.79 11.65 3.55
C THR A 209 20.96 11.19 5.01
N ASP A 210 20.57 12.03 5.97
CA ASP A 210 20.59 11.71 7.41
C ASP A 210 19.25 11.15 7.91
N ASP A 211 18.25 11.07 7.01
CA ASP A 211 16.98 10.45 7.37
C ASP A 211 17.15 8.94 7.58
N VAL A 212 16.39 8.44 8.54
CA VAL A 212 16.26 7.01 8.83
C VAL A 212 14.80 6.62 8.62
N SER A 213 14.58 5.75 7.66
CA SER A 213 13.24 5.30 7.25
C SER A 213 12.92 3.96 7.88
N LEU A 214 11.75 3.81 8.52
CA LEU A 214 11.25 2.51 8.97
C LEU A 214 10.36 1.86 7.91
N VAL A 215 10.73 0.66 7.46
CA VAL A 215 9.94 -0.19 6.56
C VAL A 215 9.22 -1.24 7.40
N ALA A 216 8.04 -0.90 7.93
CA ALA A 216 7.24 -1.79 8.77
C ALA A 216 6.01 -2.36 8.05
N MET A 217 5.58 -1.72 6.95
CA MET A 217 4.44 -2.23 6.17
C MET A 217 4.87 -3.38 5.25
N PRO A 218 3.93 -4.31 4.91
CA PRO A 218 4.27 -5.48 4.11
C PRO A 218 4.81 -5.12 2.71
N ILE A 219 5.93 -5.73 2.34
CA ILE A 219 6.61 -5.50 1.05
C ILE A 219 5.86 -6.04 -0.17
N PHE A 220 4.89 -6.95 0.01
CA PHE A 220 4.01 -7.40 -1.07
C PHE A 220 2.91 -6.37 -1.42
N HIS A 221 2.83 -5.26 -0.68
CA HIS A 221 2.01 -4.10 -0.99
C HIS A 221 2.87 -2.92 -1.42
N ILE A 222 2.25 -2.03 -2.19
CA ILE A 222 2.89 -0.82 -2.68
C ILE A 222 3.47 0.03 -1.53
N GLY A 223 2.75 0.15 -0.42
CA GLY A 223 3.17 0.91 0.76
C GLY A 223 4.43 0.39 1.46
N GLY A 224 4.78 -0.90 1.30
CA GLY A 224 6.04 -1.46 1.82
C GLY A 224 7.17 -1.35 0.79
N SER A 225 6.94 -1.84 -0.43
CA SER A 225 7.94 -1.86 -1.50
C SER A 225 8.36 -0.45 -1.92
N VAL A 226 7.40 0.42 -2.25
CA VAL A 226 7.71 1.79 -2.69
C VAL A 226 8.35 2.60 -1.57
N TRP A 227 7.88 2.45 -0.33
CA TRP A 227 8.46 3.16 0.81
C TRP A 227 9.93 2.81 1.01
N GLY A 228 10.29 1.53 0.96
CA GLY A 228 11.69 1.09 1.05
C GLY A 228 12.55 1.58 -0.12
N VAL A 229 12.02 1.56 -1.34
CA VAL A 229 12.71 2.09 -2.53
C VAL A 229 12.86 3.62 -2.45
N MET A 230 11.87 4.34 -1.90
CA MET A 230 11.93 5.80 -1.75
C MET A 230 13.07 6.22 -0.79
N GLY A 231 13.21 5.56 0.35
CA GLY A 231 14.35 5.80 1.24
C GLY A 231 15.70 5.56 0.53
N LEU A 232 15.82 4.45 -0.18
CA LEU A 232 17.01 4.11 -0.96
C LEU A 232 17.30 5.15 -2.06
N TYR A 233 16.26 5.60 -2.79
CA TYR A 233 16.39 6.63 -3.83
C TYR A 233 17.02 7.92 -3.29
N HIS A 234 16.64 8.34 -2.11
CA HIS A 234 17.15 9.55 -1.48
C HIS A 234 18.47 9.34 -0.72
N GLY A 235 18.96 8.12 -0.64
CA GLY A 235 20.19 7.78 0.08
C GLY A 235 20.02 7.76 1.60
N ALA A 236 18.81 7.65 2.10
CA ALA A 236 18.50 7.47 3.51
C ALA A 236 18.74 6.01 3.95
N LYS A 237 19.02 5.80 5.25
CA LYS A 237 19.10 4.45 5.83
C LYS A 237 17.69 3.87 5.97
N GLY A 238 17.46 2.67 5.46
CA GLY A 238 16.25 1.89 5.70
C GLY A 238 16.43 0.92 6.88
N VAL A 239 15.57 1.02 7.89
CA VAL A 239 15.44 0.01 8.96
C VAL A 239 14.25 -0.86 8.61
N ILE A 240 14.45 -2.16 8.49
CA ILE A 240 13.41 -3.09 8.03
C ILE A 240 12.89 -3.89 9.22
N ALA A 241 11.59 -3.83 9.46
CA ALA A 241 10.91 -4.72 10.38
C ALA A 241 10.42 -5.96 9.61
N ARG A 242 10.72 -7.17 10.07
CA ARG A 242 10.32 -8.44 9.44
C ARG A 242 8.81 -8.51 9.19
N GLU A 243 8.04 -8.03 10.14
CA GLU A 243 6.60 -7.82 10.07
C GLU A 243 6.19 -6.72 11.04
N PHE A 244 4.99 -6.21 10.88
CA PHE A 244 4.47 -5.23 11.81
C PHE A 244 4.22 -5.86 13.19
N ASP A 245 4.89 -5.33 14.19
CA ASP A 245 4.69 -5.60 15.61
C ASP A 245 4.73 -4.25 16.34
N PRO A 246 3.65 -3.83 17.03
CA PRO A 246 3.58 -2.50 17.62
C PRO A 246 4.63 -2.28 18.73
N THR A 247 5.05 -3.32 19.43
CA THR A 247 6.08 -3.23 20.47
C THR A 247 7.46 -3.02 19.83
N LYS A 248 7.78 -3.82 18.79
CA LYS A 248 9.04 -3.69 18.05
C LYS A 248 9.16 -2.35 17.32
N VAL A 249 8.05 -1.79 16.85
CA VAL A 249 8.03 -0.45 16.25
C VAL A 249 8.52 0.58 17.27
N LEU A 250 8.09 0.49 18.53
CA LEU A 250 8.58 1.37 19.61
C LEU A 250 10.07 1.16 19.88
N ASP A 251 10.56 -0.09 19.85
CA ASP A 251 11.99 -0.39 20.01
C ASP A 251 12.83 0.26 18.90
N PHE A 252 12.35 0.27 17.64
CA PHE A 252 13.06 0.92 16.54
C PHE A 252 13.17 2.44 16.72
N PHE A 253 12.17 3.11 17.29
CA PHE A 253 12.29 4.53 17.62
C PHE A 253 13.41 4.79 18.60
N GLU A 254 13.52 3.98 19.66
CA GLU A 254 14.54 4.13 20.70
C GLU A 254 15.95 3.75 20.20
N GLN A 255 16.08 2.71 19.38
CA GLN A 255 17.36 2.11 19.01
C GLN A 255 17.94 2.66 17.70
N SER A 256 17.08 2.95 16.72
CA SER A 256 17.52 3.23 15.34
C SER A 256 17.36 4.70 14.93
N GLY A 257 16.69 5.52 15.76
CA GLY A 257 16.53 6.95 15.52
C GLY A 257 15.71 7.27 14.26
N ILE A 258 14.57 6.63 14.11
CA ILE A 258 13.66 6.79 12.97
C ILE A 258 13.25 8.25 12.81
N THR A 259 13.36 8.79 11.58
CA THR A 259 12.94 10.17 11.25
C THR A 259 11.69 10.22 10.40
N LYS A 260 11.42 9.19 9.61
CA LYS A 260 10.24 9.08 8.75
C LYS A 260 9.73 7.66 8.68
N LEU A 261 8.43 7.49 8.62
CA LEU A 261 7.81 6.19 8.35
C LEU A 261 6.46 6.37 7.67
N PHE A 262 6.01 5.29 7.03
CA PHE A 262 4.65 5.14 6.53
C PHE A 262 3.93 4.04 7.30
N MET A 263 2.73 4.33 7.81
CA MET A 263 1.85 3.35 8.46
C MET A 263 0.41 3.51 8.01
N VAL A 264 -0.34 2.39 8.02
CA VAL A 264 -1.80 2.45 7.88
C VAL A 264 -2.45 2.81 9.21
N PRO A 265 -3.63 3.46 9.24
CA PRO A 265 -4.31 3.87 10.48
C PRO A 265 -4.47 2.76 11.52
N ALA A 266 -4.78 1.54 11.11
CA ALA A 266 -4.86 0.40 12.04
C ALA A 266 -3.51 0.11 12.74
N ALA A 267 -2.40 0.21 12.02
CA ALA A 267 -1.07 0.04 12.61
C ALA A 267 -0.74 1.17 13.60
N MET A 268 -1.08 2.43 13.24
CA MET A 268 -0.93 3.57 14.14
C MET A 268 -1.71 3.36 15.44
N GLN A 269 -2.95 2.86 15.35
CA GLN A 269 -3.80 2.55 16.50
C GLN A 269 -3.15 1.52 17.43
N PHE A 270 -2.57 0.45 16.87
CA PHE A 270 -1.89 -0.57 17.68
C PHE A 270 -0.64 -0.02 18.37
N VAL A 271 0.12 0.85 17.71
CA VAL A 271 1.33 1.46 18.31
C VAL A 271 0.97 2.47 19.38
N VAL A 272 0.06 3.42 19.11
CA VAL A 272 -0.29 4.50 20.04
C VAL A 272 -0.94 3.97 21.32
N ARG A 273 -1.63 2.83 21.25
CA ARG A 273 -2.30 2.18 22.39
C ARG A 273 -1.39 1.25 23.20
N GLN A 274 -0.12 1.07 22.81
CA GLN A 274 0.83 0.37 23.67
C GLN A 274 1.07 1.16 24.96
N PRO A 275 1.06 0.52 26.13
CA PRO A 275 1.27 1.21 27.42
C PRO A 275 2.56 2.06 27.43
N ARG A 276 3.60 1.59 26.73
CA ARG A 276 4.91 2.26 26.63
C ARG A 276 4.92 3.44 25.64
N ALA A 277 3.96 3.55 24.73
CA ALA A 277 4.01 4.55 23.66
C ALA A 277 4.20 5.99 24.16
N ARG A 278 3.57 6.33 25.32
CA ARG A 278 3.70 7.66 25.92
C ARG A 278 5.05 7.93 26.64
N GLN A 279 5.90 6.90 26.74
CA GLN A 279 7.21 6.97 27.41
C GLN A 279 8.38 7.00 26.41
N VAL A 280 8.12 6.64 25.14
CA VAL A 280 9.12 6.64 24.08
C VAL A 280 9.42 8.06 23.63
N ASP A 281 10.70 8.36 23.44
CA ASP A 281 11.15 9.63 22.86
C ASP A 281 11.02 9.61 21.32
N PHE A 282 10.03 10.35 20.82
CA PHE A 282 9.81 10.55 19.39
C PHE A 282 10.45 11.83 18.84
N SER A 283 11.31 12.52 19.57
CA SER A 283 11.87 13.83 19.17
C SER A 283 12.62 13.81 17.84
N ARG A 284 13.14 12.65 17.41
CA ARG A 284 13.78 12.47 16.11
C ARG A 284 12.81 12.26 14.96
N LEU A 285 11.58 11.85 15.24
CA LEU A 285 10.56 11.63 14.22
C LEU A 285 10.10 12.96 13.65
N LYS A 286 10.42 13.21 12.38
CA LYS A 286 10.04 14.43 11.67
C LYS A 286 8.63 14.32 11.11
N TYR A 287 8.35 13.20 10.41
CA TYR A 287 7.08 13.01 9.71
C TYR A 287 6.59 11.56 9.80
N MET A 288 5.32 11.43 10.12
CA MET A 288 4.54 10.21 9.98
C MET A 288 3.61 10.33 8.79
N LEU A 289 3.87 9.56 7.74
CA LEU A 289 3.00 9.46 6.59
C LEU A 289 2.00 8.33 6.82
N TYR A 290 0.74 8.55 6.49
CA TYR A 290 -0.30 7.53 6.69
C TYR A 290 -1.31 7.52 5.55
N GLY A 291 -1.97 6.38 5.33
CA GLY A 291 -2.96 6.27 4.25
C GLY A 291 -3.44 4.84 4.03
N ALA A 292 -3.85 4.54 2.81
CA ALA A 292 -4.46 3.29 2.36
C ALA A 292 -5.85 2.99 2.95
N SER A 293 -6.29 3.70 3.98
CA SER A 293 -7.65 3.69 4.52
C SER A 293 -7.95 5.01 5.24
N PRO A 294 -9.24 5.36 5.44
CA PRO A 294 -9.61 6.48 6.27
C PRO A 294 -9.12 6.32 7.71
N ILE A 295 -8.87 7.44 8.40
CA ILE A 295 -8.51 7.48 9.81
C ILE A 295 -9.63 8.17 10.60
N PRO A 296 -10.12 7.58 11.71
CA PRO A 296 -11.04 8.28 12.62
C PRO A 296 -10.36 9.52 13.24
N ALA A 297 -11.10 10.63 13.31
CA ALA A 297 -10.57 11.90 13.84
C ALA A 297 -10.01 11.76 15.27
N ALA A 298 -10.70 10.99 16.13
CA ALA A 298 -10.23 10.72 17.49
C ALA A 298 -8.89 9.99 17.54
N LEU A 299 -8.69 9.00 16.65
CA LEU A 299 -7.41 8.29 16.55
C LEU A 299 -6.29 9.21 16.04
N LEU A 300 -6.58 10.03 15.04
CA LEU A 300 -5.60 10.98 14.50
C LEU A 300 -5.16 11.97 15.59
N LYS A 301 -6.10 12.50 16.37
CA LYS A 301 -5.80 13.38 17.50
C LYS A 301 -4.93 12.69 18.55
N GLU A 302 -5.26 11.45 18.94
CA GLU A 302 -4.44 10.66 19.87
C GLU A 302 -3.01 10.45 19.33
N CYS A 303 -2.88 10.16 18.04
CA CYS A 303 -1.57 9.99 17.40
C CYS A 303 -0.76 11.30 17.39
N ILE A 304 -1.38 12.44 17.08
CA ILE A 304 -0.71 13.76 17.10
C ILE A 304 -0.19 14.08 18.52
N GLU A 305 -0.98 13.81 19.55
CA GLU A 305 -0.59 14.04 20.95
C GLU A 305 0.58 13.18 21.40
N VAL A 306 0.65 11.92 20.94
CA VAL A 306 1.69 10.96 21.35
C VAL A 306 2.97 11.13 20.54
N PHE A 307 2.87 11.14 19.20
CA PHE A 307 4.07 11.15 18.36
C PHE A 307 4.69 12.54 18.18
N LYS A 308 3.93 13.61 18.33
CA LYS A 308 4.38 15.03 18.29
C LYS A 308 5.23 15.37 17.06
N CYS A 309 4.90 14.79 15.90
CA CYS A 309 5.58 15.00 14.62
C CYS A 309 4.62 15.58 13.57
N GLY A 310 5.13 15.91 12.38
CA GLY A 310 4.28 16.27 11.25
C GLY A 310 3.53 15.04 10.71
N PHE A 311 2.21 15.15 10.55
CA PHE A 311 1.39 14.11 9.94
C PHE A 311 1.12 14.44 8.47
N VAL A 312 1.19 13.45 7.60
CA VAL A 312 0.89 13.60 6.18
C VAL A 312 -0.03 12.46 5.75
N GLN A 313 -1.27 12.78 5.37
CA GLN A 313 -2.15 11.78 4.79
C GLN A 313 -1.77 11.55 3.33
N MET A 314 -1.79 10.30 2.90
CA MET A 314 -1.45 9.87 1.55
C MET A 314 -2.63 9.08 0.96
N TYR A 315 -3.15 9.54 -0.18
CA TYR A 315 -4.14 8.79 -0.95
C TYR A 315 -3.54 8.35 -2.29
N GLY A 316 -3.84 7.12 -2.65
CA GLY A 316 -3.45 6.49 -3.89
C GLY A 316 -3.65 4.98 -3.82
N MET A 317 -3.22 4.29 -4.85
CA MET A 317 -3.44 2.86 -5.00
C MET A 317 -2.25 2.19 -5.70
N THR A 318 -2.24 0.87 -5.77
CA THR A 318 -1.17 0.14 -6.47
C THR A 318 -1.08 0.57 -7.93
N GLU A 319 -2.21 0.77 -8.59
CA GLU A 319 -2.34 1.14 -9.99
C GLU A 319 -1.82 2.57 -10.28
N THR A 320 -1.61 3.40 -9.26
CA THR A 320 -0.99 4.73 -9.38
C THR A 320 0.47 4.75 -8.86
N THR A 321 1.08 3.58 -8.69
CA THR A 321 2.43 3.40 -8.09
C THR A 321 2.53 4.00 -6.67
N GLY A 322 1.41 4.13 -5.97
CA GLY A 322 1.31 4.72 -4.64
C GLY A 322 0.55 6.04 -4.64
N THR A 323 1.16 7.07 -4.05
CA THR A 323 0.47 8.31 -3.69
C THR A 323 0.25 9.23 -4.87
N ILE A 324 -0.99 9.71 -5.01
CA ILE A 324 -1.38 10.76 -5.99
C ILE A 324 -1.83 12.05 -5.32
N VAL A 325 -2.30 11.99 -4.07
CA VAL A 325 -2.81 13.12 -3.30
C VAL A 325 -2.20 13.08 -1.90
N ALA A 326 -1.87 14.24 -1.35
CA ALA A 326 -1.40 14.36 0.02
C ALA A 326 -2.06 15.52 0.76
N LEU A 327 -2.42 15.29 2.03
CA LEU A 327 -2.81 16.31 2.99
C LEU A 327 -1.58 16.65 3.83
N PRO A 328 -1.05 17.88 3.76
CA PRO A 328 0.17 18.26 4.45
C PRO A 328 -0.05 18.50 5.95
N PRO A 329 1.03 18.59 6.77
CA PRO A 329 0.92 18.76 8.21
C PRO A 329 0.13 20.00 8.65
N GLU A 330 0.25 21.10 7.93
CA GLU A 330 -0.43 22.36 8.21
C GLU A 330 -1.96 22.30 8.10
N ASP A 331 -2.49 21.30 7.40
CA ASP A 331 -3.93 21.07 7.27
C ASP A 331 -4.49 20.07 8.30
N HIS A 332 -3.62 19.50 9.16
CA HIS A 332 -4.01 18.61 10.28
C HIS A 332 -4.39 19.41 11.54
N VAL A 333 -5.15 20.48 11.38
CA VAL A 333 -5.56 21.36 12.48
C VAL A 333 -7.03 21.12 12.81
N GLU A 334 -7.31 20.87 14.10
CA GLU A 334 -8.68 20.64 14.58
C GLU A 334 -9.59 21.85 14.25
N GLY A 335 -10.79 21.57 13.75
CA GLY A 335 -11.76 22.60 13.36
C GLY A 335 -11.62 23.08 11.92
N LEU A 336 -10.61 22.67 11.17
CA LEU A 336 -10.54 22.91 9.73
C LEU A 336 -11.26 21.78 8.97
N ASP A 337 -12.19 22.14 8.09
CA ASP A 337 -12.86 21.16 7.21
C ASP A 337 -11.86 20.36 6.34
N ARG A 338 -10.72 20.99 6.02
CA ARG A 338 -9.62 20.36 5.25
C ARG A 338 -9.06 19.09 5.88
N MET A 339 -9.12 18.95 7.20
CA MET A 339 -8.70 17.73 7.90
C MET A 339 -9.50 16.47 7.48
N ARG A 340 -10.69 16.66 6.88
CA ARG A 340 -11.52 15.57 6.33
C ARG A 340 -11.18 15.23 4.88
N SER A 341 -10.39 16.08 4.21
CA SER A 341 -9.96 15.83 2.82
C SER A 341 -8.81 14.84 2.76
N ALA A 342 -8.58 14.28 1.59
CA ALA A 342 -7.35 13.55 1.29
C ALA A 342 -6.17 14.48 0.96
N GLY A 343 -6.43 15.80 0.79
CA GLY A 343 -5.46 16.80 0.41
C GLY A 343 -5.53 17.20 -1.06
N LYS A 344 -4.38 17.60 -1.60
CA LYS A 344 -4.23 18.06 -2.99
C LYS A 344 -3.36 17.12 -3.82
N ALA A 345 -3.52 17.20 -5.15
CA ALA A 345 -2.68 16.47 -6.09
C ALA A 345 -1.18 16.78 -5.88
N LEU A 346 -0.36 15.74 -5.94
CA LEU A 346 1.10 15.90 -5.95
C LEU A 346 1.56 16.51 -7.29
N PRO A 347 2.75 17.13 -7.35
CA PRO A 347 3.30 17.66 -8.59
C PRO A 347 3.32 16.60 -9.71
N GLY A 348 2.89 17.00 -10.91
CA GLY A 348 2.81 16.12 -12.08
C GLY A 348 1.61 15.18 -12.11
N ILE A 349 0.67 15.33 -11.18
CA ILE A 349 -0.58 14.57 -11.12
C ILE A 349 -1.75 15.48 -11.52
N GLU A 350 -2.54 15.03 -12.46
CA GLU A 350 -3.83 15.64 -12.78
C GLU A 350 -4.95 14.82 -12.15
N LEU A 351 -5.94 15.51 -11.58
CA LEU A 351 -7.15 14.89 -11.01
C LEU A 351 -8.38 15.39 -11.77
N ALA A 352 -9.37 14.53 -11.86
CA ALA A 352 -10.69 14.86 -12.33
C ALA A 352 -11.75 14.07 -11.54
N ILE A 353 -12.93 14.64 -11.41
CA ILE A 353 -14.12 13.95 -10.96
C ILE A 353 -14.99 13.70 -12.18
N LEU A 354 -15.39 12.44 -12.42
CA LEU A 354 -16.11 12.02 -13.61
C LEU A 354 -17.51 11.55 -13.26
N ASP A 355 -18.48 11.89 -14.08
CA ASP A 355 -19.81 11.29 -14.04
C ASP A 355 -19.82 9.86 -14.63
N ALA A 356 -20.99 9.24 -14.70
CA ALA A 356 -21.17 7.89 -15.25
C ALA A 356 -20.78 7.79 -16.74
N ASP A 357 -20.93 8.87 -17.49
CA ASP A 357 -20.59 8.96 -18.93
C ASP A 357 -19.11 9.33 -19.16
N GLY A 358 -18.34 9.55 -18.08
CA GLY A 358 -16.92 9.93 -18.14
C GLY A 358 -16.67 11.42 -18.38
N LYS A 359 -17.70 12.27 -18.25
CA LYS A 359 -17.58 13.71 -18.36
C LYS A 359 -17.11 14.31 -17.03
N ARG A 360 -16.24 15.31 -17.10
CA ARG A 360 -15.76 16.02 -15.91
C ARG A 360 -16.87 16.81 -15.23
N LEU A 361 -16.95 16.65 -13.92
CA LEU A 361 -17.85 17.38 -13.05
C LEU A 361 -17.17 18.66 -12.50
N PRO A 362 -17.94 19.72 -12.24
CA PRO A 362 -17.42 20.93 -11.59
C PRO A 362 -17.11 20.68 -10.10
N PRO A 363 -16.39 21.62 -9.43
CA PRO A 363 -16.13 21.54 -8.01
C PRO A 363 -17.40 21.39 -7.17
N GLY A 364 -17.34 20.53 -6.14
CA GLY A 364 -18.44 20.24 -5.21
C GLY A 364 -19.36 19.11 -5.66
N GLU A 365 -19.33 18.69 -6.93
CA GLU A 365 -20.12 17.55 -7.40
C GLU A 365 -19.40 16.24 -7.20
N VAL A 366 -20.16 15.21 -6.77
CA VAL A 366 -19.65 13.88 -6.46
C VAL A 366 -19.67 13.00 -7.70
N GLY A 367 -18.55 12.34 -7.98
CA GLY A 367 -18.41 11.39 -9.08
C GLY A 367 -17.22 10.46 -8.85
N GLU A 368 -16.78 9.76 -9.90
CA GLU A 368 -15.61 8.89 -9.84
C GLU A 368 -14.32 9.70 -9.89
N ILE A 369 -13.41 9.44 -8.96
CA ILE A 369 -12.08 10.03 -8.94
C ILE A 369 -11.26 9.39 -10.08
N ALA A 370 -10.72 10.22 -10.95
CA ALA A 370 -9.80 9.82 -12.00
C ALA A 370 -8.48 10.61 -11.91
N THR A 371 -7.39 9.96 -12.30
CA THR A 371 -6.05 10.59 -12.27
C THR A 371 -5.30 10.34 -13.57
N ARG A 372 -4.54 11.34 -14.02
CA ARG A 372 -3.60 11.22 -15.13
C ARG A 372 -2.21 11.60 -14.66
N SER A 373 -1.26 10.67 -14.78
CA SER A 373 0.13 10.92 -14.41
C SER A 373 1.07 9.89 -15.03
N GLY A 374 2.36 10.22 -15.07
CA GLY A 374 3.40 9.27 -15.45
C GLY A 374 3.61 8.13 -14.44
N SER A 375 2.98 8.22 -13.25
CA SER A 375 3.03 7.17 -12.22
C SER A 375 1.93 6.12 -12.36
N ASN A 376 0.94 6.32 -13.28
CA ASN A 376 -0.09 5.34 -13.54
C ASN A 376 0.51 4.06 -14.12
N MET A 377 0.02 2.90 -13.68
CA MET A 377 0.46 1.57 -14.12
C MET A 377 0.45 1.44 -15.65
N VAL A 378 1.24 0.52 -16.17
CA VAL A 378 1.19 0.15 -17.60
C VAL A 378 -0.09 -0.62 -17.95
N GLY A 379 -0.64 -1.36 -16.98
CA GLY A 379 -1.86 -2.15 -17.11
C GLY A 379 -1.84 -3.37 -16.20
N TYR A 380 -2.87 -4.19 -16.33
CA TYR A 380 -2.94 -5.47 -15.63
C TYR A 380 -2.37 -6.59 -16.51
N TRP A 381 -1.53 -7.44 -15.92
CA TRP A 381 -0.92 -8.58 -16.58
C TRP A 381 -1.97 -9.53 -17.18
N ASN A 382 -1.86 -9.83 -18.48
CA ASN A 382 -2.77 -10.70 -19.24
C ASN A 382 -4.27 -10.36 -19.14
N LEU A 383 -4.61 -9.11 -18.78
CA LEU A 383 -6.01 -8.67 -18.61
C LEU A 383 -6.27 -7.36 -19.39
N PRO A 384 -6.25 -7.39 -20.74
CA PRO A 384 -6.41 -6.18 -21.56
C PRO A 384 -7.78 -5.50 -21.37
N GLU A 385 -8.86 -6.26 -21.22
CA GLU A 385 -10.20 -5.70 -20.98
C GLU A 385 -10.31 -5.00 -19.63
N ALA A 386 -9.72 -5.58 -18.57
CA ALA A 386 -9.68 -4.94 -17.26
C ALA A 386 -8.79 -3.70 -17.27
N THR A 387 -7.71 -3.74 -18.05
CA THR A 387 -6.85 -2.58 -18.26
C THR A 387 -7.60 -1.45 -18.94
N ALA A 388 -8.29 -1.72 -20.04
CA ALA A 388 -9.07 -0.71 -20.79
C ALA A 388 -10.22 -0.10 -19.99
N LYS A 389 -10.80 -0.84 -19.04
CA LYS A 389 -11.83 -0.32 -18.11
C LYS A 389 -11.24 0.59 -17.02
N THR A 390 -9.97 0.42 -16.70
CA THR A 390 -9.32 1.18 -15.61
C THR A 390 -8.47 2.33 -16.13
N LEU A 391 -7.78 2.14 -17.26
CA LEU A 391 -6.87 3.10 -17.88
C LEU A 391 -7.31 3.32 -19.33
N ASP A 392 -7.73 4.54 -19.65
CA ASP A 392 -8.17 4.89 -20.99
C ASP A 392 -7.02 5.25 -21.94
N GLY A 393 -7.36 5.49 -23.23
CA GLY A 393 -6.38 5.82 -24.26
C GLY A 393 -5.67 7.17 -24.07
N ASP A 394 -6.24 8.08 -23.28
CA ASP A 394 -5.69 9.41 -22.97
C ASP A 394 -4.86 9.40 -21.66
N GLY A 395 -4.69 8.25 -21.03
CA GLY A 395 -3.91 8.04 -19.81
C GLY A 395 -4.65 8.37 -18.52
N TRP A 396 -5.97 8.53 -18.55
CA TRP A 396 -6.80 8.68 -17.36
C TRP A 396 -7.04 7.33 -16.71
N LEU A 397 -6.66 7.22 -15.45
CA LEU A 397 -6.91 6.05 -14.62
C LEU A 397 -8.11 6.31 -13.72
N ARG A 398 -9.14 5.48 -13.86
CA ARG A 398 -10.32 5.44 -13.01
C ARG A 398 -10.00 4.67 -11.73
N THR A 399 -10.14 5.32 -10.58
CA THR A 399 -9.74 4.72 -9.29
C THR A 399 -10.79 3.76 -8.73
N GLY A 400 -12.04 3.89 -9.17
CA GLY A 400 -13.19 3.20 -8.58
C GLY A 400 -13.58 3.75 -7.21
N ASP A 401 -13.00 4.87 -6.79
CA ASP A 401 -13.38 5.61 -5.58
C ASP A 401 -14.29 6.78 -5.96
N ALA A 402 -15.35 7.02 -5.18
CA ALA A 402 -16.22 8.18 -5.31
C ALA A 402 -15.73 9.33 -4.43
N GLY A 403 -15.84 10.55 -4.93
CA GLY A 403 -15.46 11.74 -4.19
C GLY A 403 -15.77 13.02 -4.95
N TYR A 404 -15.39 14.16 -4.39
CA TYR A 404 -15.46 15.45 -5.03
C TYR A 404 -14.21 16.27 -4.75
N MET A 405 -13.95 17.28 -5.58
CA MET A 405 -12.97 18.33 -5.30
C MET A 405 -13.68 19.61 -4.93
N ASP A 406 -13.16 20.35 -3.96
CA ASP A 406 -13.63 21.71 -3.70
C ASP A 406 -13.01 22.75 -4.66
N SER A 407 -13.42 24.01 -4.55
CA SER A 407 -12.90 25.11 -5.37
C SER A 407 -11.42 25.42 -5.13
N ASP A 408 -10.85 24.99 -4.01
CA ASP A 408 -9.43 25.14 -3.66
C ASP A 408 -8.58 23.96 -4.14
N GLY A 409 -9.21 22.92 -4.75
CA GLY A 409 -8.57 21.72 -5.27
C GLY A 409 -8.28 20.64 -4.24
N TYR A 410 -8.90 20.69 -3.05
CA TYR A 410 -8.85 19.59 -2.08
C TYR A 410 -9.79 18.47 -2.49
N LEU A 411 -9.28 17.24 -2.45
CA LEU A 411 -10.04 16.02 -2.75
C LEU A 411 -10.68 15.47 -1.49
N TYR A 412 -11.97 15.23 -1.53
CA TYR A 412 -12.75 14.57 -0.49
C TYR A 412 -13.22 13.22 -1.00
N ILE A 413 -12.78 12.14 -0.33
CA ILE A 413 -13.12 10.76 -0.72
C ILE A 413 -14.32 10.33 0.10
N HIS A 414 -15.37 9.87 -0.57
CA HIS A 414 -16.55 9.32 0.10
C HIS A 414 -16.38 7.82 0.38
N ASP A 415 -16.27 6.99 -0.66
CA ASP A 415 -16.08 5.53 -0.54
C ASP A 415 -15.76 4.90 -1.91
N ARG A 416 -15.65 3.56 -1.93
CA ARG A 416 -15.65 2.80 -3.17
C ARG A 416 -17.01 2.86 -3.84
N ILE A 417 -17.06 3.13 -5.15
CA ILE A 417 -18.32 3.14 -5.92
C ILE A 417 -19.09 1.83 -5.73
N LYS A 418 -18.38 0.71 -5.74
CA LYS A 418 -18.97 -0.63 -5.55
C LYS A 418 -19.50 -0.91 -4.13
N ASP A 419 -19.07 -0.16 -3.14
CA ASP A 419 -19.50 -0.31 -1.74
C ASP A 419 -20.59 0.70 -1.37
N MET A 420 -20.86 1.68 -2.24
CA MET A 420 -21.96 2.63 -2.12
C MET A 420 -23.30 1.90 -2.01
N ILE A 421 -24.14 2.34 -1.11
CA ILE A 421 -25.45 1.79 -0.84
C ILE A 421 -26.48 2.66 -1.56
N ILE A 422 -27.35 2.07 -2.36
CA ILE A 422 -28.43 2.80 -2.99
C ILE A 422 -29.74 2.42 -2.29
N SER A 423 -30.22 3.32 -1.44
CA SER A 423 -31.43 3.12 -0.65
C SER A 423 -32.50 4.13 -1.07
N GLY A 424 -33.56 3.63 -1.70
CA GLY A 424 -34.67 4.48 -2.18
C GLY A 424 -34.25 5.49 -3.26
N GLY A 425 -33.22 5.20 -4.04
CA GLY A 425 -32.67 6.08 -5.07
C GLY A 425 -31.62 7.07 -4.57
N GLU A 426 -31.32 7.07 -3.26
CA GLU A 426 -30.32 7.93 -2.67
C GLU A 426 -28.97 7.20 -2.49
N ASN A 427 -27.89 7.84 -2.87
CA ASN A 427 -26.54 7.33 -2.70
C ASN A 427 -26.06 7.53 -1.27
N ILE A 428 -25.76 6.45 -0.57
CA ILE A 428 -25.26 6.47 0.80
C ILE A 428 -23.86 5.87 0.81
N TYR A 429 -22.92 6.64 1.31
CA TYR A 429 -21.52 6.23 1.39
C TYR A 429 -21.24 5.63 2.77
N PRO A 430 -20.84 4.34 2.84
CA PRO A 430 -20.53 3.68 4.10
C PRO A 430 -19.61 4.46 5.03
N ALA A 431 -18.55 5.06 4.51
CA ALA A 431 -17.58 5.78 5.30
C ALA A 431 -18.17 7.00 6.06
N GLU A 432 -19.15 7.70 5.48
CA GLU A 432 -19.85 8.80 6.16
C GLU A 432 -20.64 8.29 7.38
N VAL A 433 -21.33 7.18 7.20
CA VAL A 433 -22.14 6.56 8.27
C VAL A 433 -21.23 5.95 9.35
N GLU A 434 -20.15 5.29 8.93
CA GLU A 434 -19.12 4.75 9.84
C GLU A 434 -18.49 5.85 10.69
N SER A 435 -18.16 6.99 10.10
CA SER A 435 -17.61 8.14 10.83
C SER A 435 -18.58 8.63 11.90
N ALA A 436 -19.86 8.81 11.55
CA ALA A 436 -20.88 9.25 12.50
C ALA A 436 -21.11 8.24 13.64
N ILE A 437 -21.02 6.93 13.37
CA ILE A 437 -21.11 5.88 14.39
C ILE A 437 -19.85 5.88 15.29
N CYS A 438 -18.68 6.07 14.72
CA CYS A 438 -17.41 6.09 15.48
C CYS A 438 -17.26 7.30 16.40
N ASP A 439 -18.05 8.37 16.20
CA ASP A 439 -18.13 9.48 17.15
C ASP A 439 -18.82 9.08 18.48
N HIS A 440 -19.49 7.93 18.55
CA HIS A 440 -20.06 7.41 19.78
C HIS A 440 -18.96 7.05 20.78
N PRO A 441 -19.01 7.53 22.05
CA PRO A 441 -17.89 7.40 23.00
C PRO A 441 -17.49 5.96 23.32
N ASP A 442 -18.42 5.02 23.23
CA ASP A 442 -18.21 3.62 23.57
C ASP A 442 -17.93 2.71 22.37
N VAL A 443 -17.98 3.24 21.13
CA VAL A 443 -17.66 2.49 19.90
C VAL A 443 -16.16 2.49 19.67
N ALA A 444 -15.60 1.33 19.35
CA ALA A 444 -14.20 1.18 18.94
C ALA A 444 -14.04 1.26 17.42
N GLU A 445 -14.92 0.57 16.68
CA GLU A 445 -14.90 0.48 15.23
C GLU A 445 -16.31 0.26 14.67
N ALA A 446 -16.53 0.67 13.43
CA ALA A 446 -17.76 0.38 12.70
C ALA A 446 -17.46 0.03 11.26
N ALA A 447 -18.28 -0.85 10.67
CA ALA A 447 -18.36 -1.10 9.24
C ALA A 447 -19.83 -1.00 8.81
N VAL A 448 -20.07 -0.38 7.64
CA VAL A 448 -21.43 -0.20 7.12
C VAL A 448 -21.55 -0.88 5.77
N ILE A 449 -22.66 -1.59 5.57
CA ILE A 449 -22.95 -2.34 4.35
C ILE A 449 -24.40 -2.12 3.90
N GLY A 450 -24.66 -2.28 2.60
CA GLY A 450 -26.00 -2.41 2.06
C GLY A 450 -26.49 -3.85 2.14
N ILE A 451 -27.67 -4.06 2.69
CA ILE A 451 -28.36 -5.35 2.70
C ILE A 451 -29.64 -5.26 1.87
N PRO A 452 -30.16 -6.38 1.30
CA PRO A 452 -31.39 -6.36 0.53
C PRO A 452 -32.57 -5.83 1.36
N ASP A 453 -33.36 -4.94 0.75
CA ASP A 453 -34.59 -4.39 1.33
C ASP A 453 -35.67 -4.32 0.25
N ASP A 454 -36.85 -4.91 0.52
CA ASP A 454 -37.94 -5.02 -0.47
C ASP A 454 -38.57 -3.65 -0.82
N LYS A 455 -38.43 -2.66 0.07
CA LYS A 455 -39.00 -1.32 -0.13
C LYS A 455 -38.02 -0.33 -0.74
N TRP A 456 -36.77 -0.40 -0.31
CA TRP A 456 -35.76 0.59 -0.64
C TRP A 456 -34.67 0.10 -1.59
N GLY A 457 -34.75 -1.19 -2.02
CA GLY A 457 -33.71 -1.89 -2.79
C GLY A 457 -32.56 -2.34 -1.88
N GLU A 458 -31.90 -1.39 -1.23
CA GLU A 458 -30.93 -1.66 -0.18
C GLU A 458 -31.27 -0.91 1.11
N ALA A 459 -31.01 -1.52 2.27
CA ALA A 459 -31.05 -0.88 3.58
C ALA A 459 -29.64 -0.75 4.15
N VAL A 460 -29.40 0.34 4.84
CA VAL A 460 -28.14 0.57 5.56
C VAL A 460 -28.09 -0.30 6.81
N LYS A 461 -27.03 -1.13 6.92
CA LYS A 461 -26.73 -1.95 8.10
C LYS A 461 -25.37 -1.60 8.65
N ALA A 462 -25.28 -1.37 9.95
CA ALA A 462 -24.02 -1.17 10.66
C ALA A 462 -23.58 -2.46 11.36
N ILE A 463 -22.29 -2.72 11.34
CA ILE A 463 -21.62 -3.75 12.14
C ILE A 463 -20.63 -3.01 13.06
N VAL A 464 -20.83 -3.13 14.37
CA VAL A 464 -20.14 -2.31 15.37
C VAL A 464 -19.29 -3.18 16.29
N VAL A 465 -18.08 -2.70 16.59
CA VAL A 465 -17.21 -3.23 17.63
C VAL A 465 -17.19 -2.23 18.78
N MET A 466 -17.53 -2.70 19.98
CA MET A 466 -17.53 -1.85 21.17
C MET A 466 -16.14 -1.79 21.80
N LYS A 467 -15.85 -0.71 22.52
CA LYS A 467 -14.64 -0.62 23.35
C LYS A 467 -14.66 -1.68 24.46
N PRO A 468 -13.50 -2.16 24.93
CA PRO A 468 -13.43 -3.15 25.99
C PRO A 468 -14.27 -2.76 27.22
N GLY A 469 -15.15 -3.66 27.66
CA GLY A 469 -16.03 -3.46 28.81
C GLY A 469 -17.20 -2.48 28.59
N LYS A 470 -17.42 -2.03 27.36
CA LYS A 470 -18.53 -1.15 27.00
C LYS A 470 -19.61 -1.89 26.24
N THR A 471 -20.85 -1.44 26.39
CA THR A 471 -22.02 -2.02 25.70
C THR A 471 -22.95 -0.88 25.27
N ALA A 472 -23.64 -1.11 24.15
CA ALA A 472 -24.74 -0.27 23.68
C ALA A 472 -25.79 -1.17 23.03
N THR A 473 -27.02 -0.71 22.96
CA THR A 473 -28.05 -1.37 22.16
C THR A 473 -28.02 -0.89 20.71
N SER A 474 -28.61 -1.66 19.79
CA SER A 474 -28.78 -1.23 18.40
C SER A 474 -29.50 0.12 18.32
N SER A 475 -30.53 0.32 19.17
CA SER A 475 -31.29 1.58 19.24
C SER A 475 -30.43 2.78 19.68
N ASP A 476 -29.50 2.58 20.61
CA ASP A 476 -28.62 3.66 21.07
C ASP A 476 -27.72 4.13 19.92
N ILE A 477 -27.11 3.21 19.19
CA ILE A 477 -26.26 3.53 18.02
C ILE A 477 -27.08 4.20 16.91
N ILE A 478 -28.26 3.67 16.58
CA ILE A 478 -29.14 4.24 15.55
C ILE A 478 -29.55 5.66 15.90
N ASN A 479 -30.00 5.90 17.15
CA ASN A 479 -30.44 7.22 17.59
C ASN A 479 -29.28 8.21 17.63
N PHE A 480 -28.12 7.80 18.15
CA PHE A 480 -26.91 8.61 18.16
C PHE A 480 -26.50 9.05 16.75
N THR A 481 -26.56 8.11 15.78
CA THR A 481 -26.22 8.38 14.38
C THR A 481 -27.25 9.31 13.73
N ARG A 482 -28.55 9.12 14.01
CA ARG A 482 -29.64 9.93 13.46
C ARG A 482 -29.53 11.41 13.81
N GLU A 483 -28.97 11.74 14.96
CA GLU A 483 -28.77 13.13 15.40
C GLU A 483 -27.64 13.84 14.63
N ARG A 484 -26.82 13.08 13.85
CA ARG A 484 -25.58 13.57 13.22
C ARG A 484 -25.60 13.56 11.71
N ILE A 485 -26.39 12.67 11.11
CA ILE A 485 -26.51 12.54 9.65
C ILE A 485 -27.99 12.50 9.23
N ALA A 486 -28.24 12.72 7.94
CA ALA A 486 -29.58 12.69 7.39
C ALA A 486 -30.28 11.36 7.66
N GLY A 487 -31.59 11.40 7.96
CA GLY A 487 -32.36 10.24 8.40
C GLY A 487 -32.38 9.08 7.41
N PHE A 488 -32.27 9.34 6.10
CA PHE A 488 -32.19 8.28 5.09
C PHE A 488 -30.85 7.52 5.11
N LYS A 489 -29.79 8.14 5.59
CA LYS A 489 -28.44 7.54 5.76
C LYS A 489 -28.33 6.72 7.05
N THR A 490 -29.24 6.92 8.01
CA THR A 490 -29.19 6.26 9.31
C THR A 490 -29.36 4.75 9.17
N PRO A 491 -28.53 3.92 9.84
CA PRO A 491 -28.67 2.48 9.80
C PRO A 491 -30.07 2.02 10.20
N LYS A 492 -30.61 1.04 9.48
CA LYS A 492 -31.89 0.41 9.82
C LYS A 492 -31.71 -0.76 10.80
N SER A 493 -30.49 -1.30 10.87
CA SER A 493 -30.13 -2.36 11.80
C SER A 493 -28.66 -2.26 12.19
N VAL A 494 -28.33 -2.77 13.39
CA VAL A 494 -26.97 -2.83 13.93
C VAL A 494 -26.71 -4.22 14.46
N ASP A 495 -25.61 -4.84 14.03
CA ASP A 495 -25.06 -6.06 14.62
C ASP A 495 -23.75 -5.72 15.35
N PHE A 496 -23.42 -6.50 16.38
CA PHE A 496 -22.19 -6.33 17.15
C PHE A 496 -21.26 -7.52 16.92
N LEU A 497 -19.97 -7.23 16.71
CA LEU A 497 -18.91 -8.24 16.59
C LEU A 497 -17.78 -7.92 17.57
N GLU A 498 -16.99 -8.94 17.92
CA GLU A 498 -15.76 -8.76 18.69
C GLU A 498 -14.64 -8.08 17.88
N ALA A 499 -14.59 -8.34 16.57
CA ALA A 499 -13.64 -7.72 15.64
C ALA A 499 -14.20 -7.69 14.23
N LEU A 500 -13.83 -6.66 13.44
CA LEU A 500 -14.17 -6.59 12.02
C LEU A 500 -13.19 -7.44 11.18
N PRO A 501 -13.69 -8.18 10.17
CA PRO A 501 -12.82 -8.92 9.25
C PRO A 501 -11.97 -7.95 8.43
N ARG A 502 -10.66 -8.22 8.38
CA ARG A 502 -9.70 -7.38 7.67
C ARG A 502 -8.85 -8.19 6.70
N ASN A 503 -8.47 -7.54 5.62
CA ASN A 503 -7.45 -8.08 4.75
C ASN A 503 -6.05 -7.91 5.40
N PRO A 504 -5.01 -8.51 4.83
CA PRO A 504 -3.65 -8.42 5.34
C PRO A 504 -3.05 -7.00 5.39
N SER A 505 -3.61 -6.05 4.64
CA SER A 505 -3.21 -4.64 4.72
C SER A 505 -3.97 -3.85 5.80
N GLY A 506 -4.80 -4.53 6.61
CA GLY A 506 -5.61 -3.90 7.66
C GLY A 506 -6.93 -3.31 7.18
N LYS A 507 -7.26 -3.42 5.88
CA LYS A 507 -8.50 -2.89 5.31
C LYS A 507 -9.69 -3.82 5.64
N ILE A 508 -10.80 -3.24 6.07
CA ILE A 508 -12.05 -3.97 6.36
C ILE A 508 -12.55 -4.70 5.10
N LEU A 509 -12.85 -5.97 5.25
CA LEU A 509 -13.43 -6.82 4.21
C LEU A 509 -14.96 -6.73 4.24
N ARG A 510 -15.51 -5.59 3.77
CA ARG A 510 -16.98 -5.39 3.72
C ARG A 510 -17.69 -6.48 2.93
N ARG A 511 -17.04 -7.07 1.93
CA ARG A 511 -17.60 -8.21 1.19
C ARG A 511 -17.96 -9.37 2.12
N ASN A 512 -17.07 -9.75 3.03
CA ASN A 512 -17.33 -10.85 3.97
C ASN A 512 -18.49 -10.56 4.92
N LEU A 513 -18.70 -9.28 5.25
CA LEU A 513 -19.84 -8.84 6.06
C LEU A 513 -21.15 -8.83 5.28
N ARG A 514 -21.08 -8.52 3.98
CA ARG A 514 -22.24 -8.33 3.10
C ARG A 514 -22.75 -9.63 2.48
N ASP A 515 -21.86 -10.51 2.00
CA ASP A 515 -22.19 -11.69 1.23
C ASP A 515 -23.22 -12.62 1.91
N PRO A 516 -23.24 -12.83 3.25
CA PRO A 516 -24.27 -13.62 3.91
C PRO A 516 -25.72 -13.12 3.69
N TYR A 517 -25.91 -11.81 3.54
CA TYR A 517 -27.24 -11.21 3.33
C TYR A 517 -27.70 -11.25 1.86
N TRP A 518 -26.74 -11.39 0.93
CA TRP A 518 -27.00 -11.46 -0.51
C TRP A 518 -27.00 -12.89 -1.06
N ALA A 519 -26.81 -13.90 -0.21
CA ALA A 519 -26.83 -15.30 -0.64
C ALA A 519 -28.17 -15.64 -1.33
N GLY A 520 -28.11 -16.04 -2.61
CA GLY A 520 -29.28 -16.36 -3.43
C GLY A 520 -30.07 -15.16 -3.97
N LYS A 521 -29.52 -13.95 -3.84
CA LYS A 521 -30.12 -12.72 -4.42
C LYS A 521 -29.09 -12.01 -5.31
N ASP A 522 -29.58 -11.44 -6.41
CA ASP A 522 -28.75 -10.57 -7.25
C ASP A 522 -28.75 -9.15 -6.68
N ARG A 523 -27.57 -8.56 -6.54
CA ARG A 523 -27.45 -7.16 -6.16
C ARG A 523 -27.87 -6.29 -7.35
N GLN A 524 -28.89 -5.44 -7.18
CA GLN A 524 -29.38 -4.57 -8.24
C GLN A 524 -28.50 -3.34 -8.49
N VAL A 525 -27.45 -3.15 -7.69
CA VAL A 525 -26.55 -2.00 -7.76
C VAL A 525 -25.12 -2.49 -7.90
N ASN A 526 -24.40 -1.91 -8.84
CA ASN A 526 -23.00 -2.23 -9.17
C ASN A 526 -22.01 -1.68 -8.17
#